data_0441a1793d12faac2d647b43d5e862d8
#
_entry.id   0441a1793d12faac2d647b43d5e862d8
#
_cell.length_a   1.000
_cell.length_b   1.000
_cell.length_c   1.000
_cell.angle_alpha   90.00
_cell.angle_beta   90.00
_cell.angle_gamma   90.00
#
_symmetry.space_group_name_H-M   'P 1'
#
loop_
_entity.id
_entity.type
_entity.pdbx_description
1 polymer ?
#
loop_
_entity_poly.entity_id
_entity_poly.type
_entity_poly.pdbx_seq_one_letter_code
_entity_poly.pdbx_strand_id
1 'polypeptide(L)'
;LGITNPPVTIKNIENAIIDRGYEEGWVVPNPPSVRTDKKIAVIGSGPCGLAAAAQLNKAGHNVTVYERADRIGGLLMYGIPNMKLDKDVVERRIQLMRDEGIEFIVNADVGKNVDVKTLIDNNDAVLLATGATMARDLPIPNRDAKGVHLAMEFLTANTKSLLDSNLEDGNYISAKDKDVIVIGGGDTGTDCIGTSLRHGCKSLVNFELLPKPPAERAPDNPWPLWPRIYRVDYGHAEAADRFGEDPRVYSIMSKEFLKDEDGNLTGIVTVNVDEKIQEIPGTEKTWKADLILLSMGFLQPEHYINEALGMETDDRGNFKATKDDFKTTVPKVYAAADCRRGQDLVVRAINEGREAAREIDRDLMGSTQLP
;
A
#
# COMPACT_ATOMS: atom_id res chain seq x y z
N LEU A 1 16.70 -11.88 14.34
CA LEU A 1 16.37 -13.27 14.20
C LEU A 1 15.74 -13.78 15.48
N GLY A 2 14.55 -14.41 15.37
CA GLY A 2 13.75 -14.86 16.52
C GLY A 2 14.20 -16.19 17.16
N ILE A 3 15.48 -16.54 17.06
CA ILE A 3 16.06 -17.73 17.72
C ILE A 3 16.44 -17.41 19.16
N THR A 4 16.84 -16.17 19.42
CA THR A 4 17.20 -15.67 20.76
C THR A 4 16.10 -14.77 21.32
N ASN A 5 16.04 -14.63 22.65
CA ASN A 5 15.15 -13.70 23.33
C ASN A 5 16.00 -12.76 24.22
N PRO A 6 16.04 -11.44 23.94
CA PRO A 6 15.36 -10.75 22.83
C PRO A 6 15.96 -11.11 21.45
N PRO A 7 15.15 -10.99 20.38
CA PRO A 7 15.62 -11.26 19.01
C PRO A 7 16.62 -10.20 18.55
N VAL A 8 17.52 -10.56 17.64
CA VAL A 8 18.44 -9.62 17.02
C VAL A 8 17.69 -8.63 16.14
N THR A 9 17.86 -7.33 16.34
CA THR A 9 17.13 -6.24 15.66
C THR A 9 17.81 -5.83 14.34
N ILE A 10 17.96 -6.76 13.39
CA ILE A 10 18.68 -6.53 12.12
C ILE A 10 18.10 -5.32 11.37
N LYS A 11 16.79 -5.27 11.19
CA LYS A 11 16.10 -4.17 10.49
C LYS A 11 16.41 -2.80 11.11
N ASN A 12 16.42 -2.72 12.44
CA ASN A 12 16.68 -1.44 13.13
C ASN A 12 18.16 -1.02 13.00
N ILE A 13 19.07 -1.99 12.92
CA ILE A 13 20.50 -1.71 12.68
C ILE A 13 20.68 -1.18 11.25
N GLU A 14 20.07 -1.82 10.24
CA GLU A 14 20.10 -1.37 8.84
C GLU A 14 19.51 0.03 8.69
N ASN A 15 18.38 0.30 9.35
CA ASN A 15 17.75 1.61 9.38
C ASN A 15 18.67 2.67 10.00
N ALA A 16 19.27 2.38 11.17
CA ALA A 16 20.20 3.29 11.83
C ALA A 16 21.45 3.59 10.98
N ILE A 17 21.97 2.61 10.23
CA ILE A 17 23.11 2.81 9.33
C ILE A 17 22.75 3.79 8.19
N ILE A 18 21.61 3.62 7.54
CA ILE A 18 21.24 4.51 6.44
C ILE A 18 20.89 5.92 6.92
N ASP A 19 20.20 6.05 8.06
CA ASP A 19 19.89 7.34 8.64
C ASP A 19 21.18 8.10 8.98
N ARG A 20 22.13 7.44 9.65
CA ARG A 20 23.45 8.01 9.93
C ARG A 20 24.21 8.40 8.67
N GLY A 21 24.10 7.56 7.62
CA GLY A 21 24.72 7.85 6.32
C GLY A 21 24.23 9.14 5.67
N TYR A 22 22.93 9.45 5.80
CA TYR A 22 22.36 10.71 5.34
C TYR A 22 22.78 11.88 6.25
N GLU A 23 22.73 11.72 7.57
CA GLU A 23 23.12 12.75 8.55
C GLU A 23 24.57 13.20 8.38
N GLU A 24 25.46 12.26 8.16
CA GLU A 24 26.92 12.53 8.00
C GLU A 24 27.31 12.92 6.55
N GLY A 25 26.32 12.95 5.63
CA GLY A 25 26.60 13.27 4.23
C GLY A 25 27.42 12.19 3.47
N TRP A 26 27.39 10.95 3.91
CA TRP A 26 28.01 9.83 3.19
C TRP A 26 27.18 9.37 2.00
N VAL A 27 25.85 9.53 2.08
CA VAL A 27 24.93 9.24 0.99
C VAL A 27 24.83 10.48 0.11
N VAL A 28 25.52 10.46 -1.01
CA VAL A 28 25.54 11.55 -1.98
C VAL A 28 25.05 11.08 -3.36
N PRO A 29 24.55 11.98 -4.21
CA PRO A 29 24.17 11.64 -5.58
C PRO A 29 25.35 11.00 -6.35
N ASN A 30 25.06 9.90 -7.03
CA ASN A 30 26.04 9.19 -7.87
C ASN A 30 25.44 8.96 -9.26
N PRO A 31 25.33 10.02 -10.09
CA PRO A 31 24.80 9.89 -11.44
C PRO A 31 25.68 9.00 -12.30
N PRO A 32 25.11 8.27 -13.27
CA PRO A 32 25.90 7.43 -14.17
C PRO A 32 26.89 8.29 -14.98
N SER A 33 28.12 7.80 -15.10
CA SER A 33 29.19 8.49 -15.83
C SER A 33 28.93 8.56 -17.34
N VAL A 34 28.17 7.62 -17.88
CA VAL A 34 27.77 7.54 -19.28
C VAL A 34 26.27 7.36 -19.38
N ARG A 35 25.63 8.18 -20.20
CA ARG A 35 24.21 8.01 -20.55
C ARG A 35 24.05 7.20 -21.80
N THR A 36 23.08 6.27 -21.81
CA THR A 36 22.61 5.62 -23.03
C THR A 36 21.63 6.54 -23.76
N ASP A 37 21.32 6.23 -25.01
CA ASP A 37 20.29 6.95 -25.77
C ASP A 37 18.87 6.43 -25.43
N LYS A 38 18.78 5.42 -24.54
CA LYS A 38 17.51 4.77 -24.21
C LYS A 38 16.67 5.60 -23.27
N LYS A 39 15.38 5.70 -23.60
CA LYS A 39 14.35 6.40 -22.81
C LYS A 39 13.38 5.40 -22.21
N ILE A 40 13.16 5.49 -20.91
CA ILE A 40 12.28 4.58 -20.18
C ILE A 40 11.25 5.35 -19.38
N ALA A 41 9.99 5.05 -19.60
CA ALA A 41 8.89 5.55 -18.78
C ALA A 41 8.56 4.52 -17.68
N VAL A 42 8.52 4.97 -16.43
CA VAL A 42 8.05 4.17 -15.29
C VAL A 42 6.72 4.76 -14.81
N ILE A 43 5.66 3.95 -14.84
CA ILE A 43 4.30 4.38 -14.47
C ILE A 43 3.98 3.91 -13.05
N GLY A 44 3.91 4.87 -12.13
CA GLY A 44 3.78 4.67 -10.69
C GLY A 44 5.10 4.86 -9.95
N SER A 45 5.04 5.62 -8.87
CA SER A 45 6.17 5.98 -8.02
C SER A 45 6.20 5.25 -6.67
N GLY A 46 5.47 4.16 -6.54
CA GLY A 46 5.54 3.29 -5.36
C GLY A 46 6.90 2.58 -5.25
N PRO A 47 7.08 1.73 -4.23
CA PRO A 47 8.35 1.03 -3.97
C PRO A 47 8.94 0.32 -5.19
N CYS A 48 8.09 -0.31 -6.00
CA CYS A 48 8.51 -0.98 -7.25
C CYS A 48 9.06 0.02 -8.26
N GLY A 49 8.31 1.07 -8.57
CA GLY A 49 8.68 2.08 -9.56
C GLY A 49 9.95 2.84 -9.17
N LEU A 50 10.09 3.23 -7.89
CA LEU A 50 11.29 3.89 -7.40
C LEU A 50 12.52 2.97 -7.46
N ALA A 51 12.37 1.69 -7.09
CA ALA A 51 13.45 0.73 -7.15
C ALA A 51 13.90 0.46 -8.60
N ALA A 52 12.95 0.32 -9.53
CA ALA A 52 13.23 0.15 -10.95
C ALA A 52 13.91 1.39 -11.53
N ALA A 53 13.37 2.58 -11.27
CA ALA A 53 13.93 3.84 -11.76
C ALA A 53 15.39 4.04 -11.31
N ALA A 54 15.70 3.74 -10.04
CA ALA A 54 17.05 3.83 -9.52
C ALA A 54 18.02 2.88 -10.26
N GLN A 55 17.61 1.62 -10.52
CA GLN A 55 18.47 0.65 -11.25
C GLN A 55 18.66 1.05 -12.72
N LEU A 56 17.57 1.40 -13.40
CA LEU A 56 17.63 1.83 -14.81
C LEU A 56 18.48 3.08 -14.98
N ASN A 57 18.36 4.04 -14.09
CA ASN A 57 19.20 5.24 -14.08
C ASN A 57 20.68 4.88 -13.86
N LYS A 58 20.96 3.96 -12.91
CA LYS A 58 22.32 3.48 -12.63
C LYS A 58 22.93 2.78 -13.84
N ALA A 59 22.14 2.08 -14.66
CA ALA A 59 22.57 1.50 -15.93
C ALA A 59 22.85 2.56 -17.02
N GLY A 60 22.51 3.83 -16.79
CA GLY A 60 22.76 4.94 -17.70
C GLY A 60 21.55 5.36 -18.54
N HIS A 61 20.38 4.75 -18.35
CA HIS A 61 19.19 5.11 -19.12
C HIS A 61 18.60 6.46 -18.69
N ASN A 62 17.87 7.10 -19.62
CA ASN A 62 17.08 8.29 -19.32
C ASN A 62 15.71 7.85 -18.79
N VAL A 63 15.46 8.08 -17.51
CA VAL A 63 14.29 7.56 -16.82
C VAL A 63 13.36 8.70 -16.42
N THR A 64 12.08 8.60 -16.81
CA THR A 64 11.01 9.48 -16.35
C THR A 64 9.97 8.66 -15.60
N VAL A 65 9.68 9.05 -14.37
CA VAL A 65 8.65 8.43 -13.51
C VAL A 65 7.38 9.27 -13.53
N TYR A 66 6.25 8.67 -13.87
CA TYR A 66 4.94 9.29 -13.92
C TYR A 66 4.13 8.87 -12.69
N GLU A 67 3.66 9.85 -11.92
CA GLU A 67 2.85 9.65 -10.73
C GLU A 67 1.51 10.38 -10.83
N ARG A 68 0.41 9.66 -10.60
CA ARG A 68 -0.94 10.25 -10.66
C ARG A 68 -1.23 11.22 -9.52
N ALA A 69 -0.61 11.01 -8.36
CA ALA A 69 -0.74 11.90 -7.21
C ALA A 69 0.13 13.16 -7.36
N ASP A 70 -0.09 14.13 -6.47
CA ASP A 70 0.66 15.38 -6.41
C ASP A 70 2.03 15.24 -5.71
N ARG A 71 2.33 14.06 -5.13
CA ARG A 71 3.60 13.71 -4.49
C ARG A 71 4.05 12.31 -4.87
N ILE A 72 5.37 12.14 -4.94
CA ILE A 72 6.02 10.88 -5.27
C ILE A 72 6.04 9.96 -4.06
N GLY A 73 5.90 8.64 -4.27
CA GLY A 73 6.05 7.61 -3.23
C GLY A 73 4.94 6.57 -3.19
N GLY A 74 3.82 6.79 -3.89
CA GLY A 74 2.68 5.86 -3.86
C GLY A 74 2.19 5.62 -2.43
N LEU A 75 2.08 4.36 -2.00
CA LEU A 75 1.66 4.03 -0.64
C LEU A 75 2.66 4.45 0.45
N LEU A 76 3.94 4.64 0.13
CA LEU A 76 4.90 5.22 1.09
C LEU A 76 4.53 6.66 1.46
N MET A 77 3.96 7.41 0.52
CA MET A 77 3.51 8.78 0.72
C MET A 77 2.12 8.82 1.35
N TYR A 78 1.12 8.21 0.72
CA TYR A 78 -0.28 8.42 1.09
C TYR A 78 -0.98 7.21 1.72
N GLY A 79 -0.36 6.01 1.72
CA GLY A 79 -0.92 4.82 2.34
C GLY A 79 -0.48 4.62 3.79
N ILE A 80 0.81 4.77 4.06
CA ILE A 80 1.38 4.62 5.39
C ILE A 80 1.29 5.96 6.12
N PRO A 81 0.70 6.04 7.33
CA PRO A 81 0.58 7.30 8.05
C PRO A 81 1.94 7.83 8.54
N ASN A 82 2.02 9.15 8.76
CA ASN A 82 3.27 9.83 9.10
C ASN A 82 3.93 9.31 10.39
N MET A 83 3.12 8.92 11.40
CA MET A 83 3.63 8.36 12.65
C MET A 83 4.38 7.03 12.48
N LYS A 84 4.16 6.31 11.37
CA LYS A 84 4.81 5.03 11.05
C LYS A 84 5.96 5.22 10.06
N LEU A 85 5.83 6.15 9.13
CA LEU A 85 6.86 6.51 8.15
C LEU A 85 6.84 8.02 7.92
N ASP A 86 7.83 8.71 8.45
CA ASP A 86 8.03 10.13 8.23
C ASP A 86 8.27 10.41 6.74
N LYS A 87 7.57 11.43 6.21
CA LYS A 87 7.64 11.76 4.78
C LYS A 87 8.96 12.43 4.38
N ASP A 88 9.68 13.02 5.32
CA ASP A 88 11.03 13.53 5.08
C ASP A 88 12.00 12.40 4.71
N VAL A 89 11.80 11.19 5.27
CA VAL A 89 12.57 9.99 4.91
C VAL A 89 12.29 9.56 3.45
N VAL A 90 11.05 9.70 3.00
CA VAL A 90 10.68 9.42 1.61
C VAL A 90 11.25 10.49 0.69
N GLU A 91 11.07 11.76 1.04
CA GLU A 91 11.50 12.88 0.20
C GLU A 91 13.03 12.97 0.06
N ARG A 92 13.81 12.73 1.13
CA ARG A 92 15.29 12.70 1.02
C ARG A 92 15.77 11.68 -0.01
N ARG A 93 15.08 10.52 -0.13
CA ARG A 93 15.40 9.50 -1.14
C ARG A 93 15.03 9.96 -2.53
N ILE A 94 13.87 10.58 -2.69
CA ILE A 94 13.39 11.12 -3.97
C ILE A 94 14.33 12.23 -4.44
N GLN A 95 14.75 13.12 -3.54
CA GLN A 95 15.68 14.20 -3.88
C GLN A 95 17.02 13.65 -4.37
N LEU A 96 17.57 12.64 -3.69
CA LEU A 96 18.78 11.94 -4.14
C LEU A 96 18.61 11.41 -5.58
N MET A 97 17.46 10.80 -5.89
CA MET A 97 17.17 10.27 -7.22
C MET A 97 17.03 11.37 -8.29
N ARG A 98 16.46 12.53 -7.92
CA ARG A 98 16.44 13.73 -8.80
C ARG A 98 17.83 14.23 -9.10
N ASP A 99 18.67 14.34 -8.08
CA ASP A 99 20.06 14.79 -8.22
C ASP A 99 20.91 13.81 -9.04
N GLU A 100 20.53 12.53 -9.09
CA GLU A 100 21.10 11.52 -9.97
C GLU A 100 20.56 11.58 -11.41
N GLY A 101 19.57 12.44 -11.69
CA GLY A 101 19.06 12.73 -13.03
C GLY A 101 17.81 11.94 -13.42
N ILE A 102 17.07 11.39 -12.47
CA ILE A 102 15.74 10.83 -12.73
C ILE A 102 14.72 11.96 -12.77
N GLU A 103 13.91 11.99 -13.81
CA GLU A 103 12.80 12.92 -13.95
C GLU A 103 11.54 12.37 -13.28
N PHE A 104 10.80 13.24 -12.55
CA PHE A 104 9.53 12.90 -11.91
C PHE A 104 8.44 13.85 -12.38
N ILE A 105 7.35 13.31 -12.90
CA ILE A 105 6.16 14.06 -13.34
C ILE A 105 4.99 13.64 -12.47
N VAL A 106 4.53 14.55 -11.63
CA VAL A 106 3.36 14.36 -10.75
C VAL A 106 2.08 14.85 -11.42
N ASN A 107 0.90 14.51 -10.85
CA ASN A 107 -0.41 14.77 -11.43
C ASN A 107 -0.56 14.19 -12.85
N ALA A 108 0.17 13.11 -13.14
CA ALA A 108 0.24 12.42 -14.41
C ALA A 108 -0.43 11.05 -14.32
N ASP A 109 -1.74 11.02 -14.48
CA ASP A 109 -2.53 9.78 -14.47
C ASP A 109 -2.53 9.17 -15.87
N VAL A 110 -1.55 8.30 -16.11
CA VAL A 110 -1.35 7.64 -17.40
C VAL A 110 -2.54 6.74 -17.72
N GLY A 111 -3.12 6.95 -18.89
CA GLY A 111 -4.37 6.32 -19.32
C GLY A 111 -5.61 7.21 -19.09
N LYS A 112 -5.45 8.37 -18.42
CA LYS A 112 -6.50 9.38 -18.24
C LYS A 112 -6.08 10.74 -18.79
N ASN A 113 -5.18 11.46 -18.11
CA ASN A 113 -4.72 12.75 -18.57
C ASN A 113 -3.36 12.71 -19.31
N VAL A 114 -2.68 11.57 -19.29
CA VAL A 114 -1.49 11.28 -20.09
C VAL A 114 -1.80 10.06 -20.97
N ASP A 115 -1.66 10.22 -22.28
CA ASP A 115 -1.94 9.15 -23.24
C ASP A 115 -0.86 8.07 -23.20
N VAL A 116 -1.27 6.84 -22.88
CA VAL A 116 -0.34 5.70 -22.71
C VAL A 116 0.29 5.27 -24.04
N LYS A 117 -0.40 5.40 -25.16
CA LYS A 117 0.15 5.02 -26.48
C LYS A 117 1.25 5.97 -26.91
N THR A 118 1.03 7.26 -26.68
CA THR A 118 2.06 8.29 -26.89
C THR A 118 3.30 8.03 -26.05
N LEU A 119 3.16 7.55 -24.80
CA LEU A 119 4.30 7.17 -23.97
C LEU A 119 5.06 5.98 -24.56
N ILE A 120 4.37 4.96 -25.06
CA ILE A 120 5.00 3.78 -25.69
C ILE A 120 5.76 4.18 -26.97
N ASP A 121 5.18 5.06 -27.78
CA ASP A 121 5.79 5.52 -29.03
C ASP A 121 7.07 6.34 -28.78
N ASN A 122 7.10 7.14 -27.72
CA ASN A 122 8.20 8.05 -27.39
C ASN A 122 9.28 7.44 -26.51
N ASN A 123 9.10 6.20 -26.03
CA ASN A 123 10.05 5.51 -25.17
C ASN A 123 10.49 4.16 -25.76
N ASP A 124 11.68 3.72 -25.38
CA ASP A 124 12.21 2.40 -25.74
C ASP A 124 11.57 1.29 -24.90
N ALA A 125 11.20 1.59 -23.65
CA ALA A 125 10.45 0.70 -22.76
C ALA A 125 9.52 1.48 -21.84
N VAL A 126 8.42 0.82 -21.42
CA VAL A 126 7.46 1.33 -20.44
C VAL A 126 7.27 0.28 -19.34
N LEU A 127 7.53 0.62 -18.11
CA LEU A 127 7.30 -0.25 -16.96
C LEU A 127 6.04 0.18 -16.19
N LEU A 128 5.06 -0.71 -16.12
CA LEU A 128 3.88 -0.55 -15.26
C LEU A 128 4.23 -1.00 -13.83
N ALA A 129 4.27 -0.04 -12.91
CA ALA A 129 4.51 -0.23 -11.49
C ALA A 129 3.38 0.41 -10.66
N THR A 130 2.14 0.27 -11.16
CA THR A 130 0.94 1.00 -10.70
C THR A 130 0.36 0.51 -9.37
N GLY A 131 0.87 -0.61 -8.85
CA GLY A 131 0.34 -1.25 -7.66
C GLY A 131 -1.01 -1.95 -7.92
N ALA A 132 -1.64 -2.42 -6.85
CA ALA A 132 -3.01 -2.96 -6.83
C ALA A 132 -3.85 -2.02 -5.96
N THR A 133 -4.68 -1.18 -6.57
CA THR A 133 -5.38 -0.07 -5.89
C THR A 133 -6.89 -0.24 -5.86
N MET A 134 -7.45 -1.24 -6.55
CA MET A 134 -8.85 -1.61 -6.41
C MET A 134 -9.08 -2.23 -5.03
N ALA A 135 -9.69 -1.47 -4.13
CA ALA A 135 -10.01 -1.95 -2.80
C ALA A 135 -11.14 -2.99 -2.83
N ARG A 136 -11.07 -3.96 -1.92
CA ARG A 136 -12.20 -4.84 -1.63
C ARG A 136 -13.28 -4.06 -0.91
N ASP A 137 -14.47 -4.06 -1.46
CA ASP A 137 -15.65 -3.44 -0.86
C ASP A 137 -16.50 -4.44 -0.09
N LEU A 138 -17.44 -3.94 0.70
CA LEU A 138 -18.40 -4.70 1.50
C LEU A 138 -19.82 -4.39 1.02
N PRO A 139 -20.34 -5.08 0.00
CA PRO A 139 -21.63 -4.78 -0.63
C PRO A 139 -22.81 -5.34 0.17
N ILE A 140 -22.96 -4.90 1.42
CA ILE A 140 -24.11 -5.20 2.29
C ILE A 140 -25.11 -4.04 2.31
N PRO A 141 -26.36 -4.24 2.78
CA PRO A 141 -27.36 -3.18 2.82
C PRO A 141 -26.86 -1.88 3.45
N ASN A 142 -27.30 -0.76 2.89
CA ASN A 142 -26.93 0.61 3.29
C ASN A 142 -25.42 0.94 3.18
N ARG A 143 -24.69 0.29 2.25
CA ARG A 143 -23.27 0.60 1.98
C ARG A 143 -23.02 2.09 1.66
N ASP A 144 -24.03 2.78 1.18
CA ASP A 144 -24.05 4.22 0.85
C ASP A 144 -24.17 5.15 2.05
N ALA A 145 -24.26 4.64 3.27
CA ALA A 145 -24.36 5.46 4.47
C ALA A 145 -23.17 6.42 4.60
N LYS A 146 -23.47 7.69 4.88
CA LYS A 146 -22.45 8.73 5.10
C LYS A 146 -21.68 8.41 6.38
N GLY A 147 -20.40 8.10 6.25
CA GLY A 147 -19.53 7.65 7.35
C GLY A 147 -18.94 6.25 7.13
N VAL A 148 -19.31 5.56 6.02
CA VAL A 148 -18.67 4.32 5.60
C VAL A 148 -17.66 4.61 4.48
N HIS A 149 -16.37 4.47 4.78
CA HIS A 149 -15.27 4.81 3.87
C HIS A 149 -14.31 3.65 3.66
N LEU A 150 -13.66 3.62 2.52
CA LEU A 150 -12.50 2.75 2.31
C LEU A 150 -11.32 3.28 3.14
N ALA A 151 -10.52 2.37 3.69
CA ALA A 151 -9.35 2.72 4.50
C ALA A 151 -8.40 3.69 3.78
N MET A 152 -8.18 3.50 2.47
CA MET A 152 -7.30 4.37 1.69
C MET A 152 -7.84 5.77 1.48
N GLU A 153 -9.16 5.97 1.42
CA GLU A 153 -9.77 7.30 1.38
C GLU A 153 -9.44 8.07 2.66
N PHE A 154 -9.60 7.40 3.81
CA PHE A 154 -9.29 7.95 5.12
C PHE A 154 -7.81 8.29 5.29
N LEU A 155 -6.91 7.33 5.01
CA LEU A 155 -5.46 7.51 5.20
C LEU A 155 -4.86 8.52 4.23
N THR A 156 -5.29 8.49 2.95
CA THR A 156 -4.82 9.44 1.93
C THR A 156 -5.24 10.87 2.26
N ALA A 157 -6.52 11.09 2.56
CA ALA A 157 -7.03 12.41 2.91
C ALA A 157 -6.36 12.96 4.18
N ASN A 158 -6.18 12.12 5.21
CA ASN A 158 -5.48 12.50 6.43
C ASN A 158 -4.04 12.93 6.15
N THR A 159 -3.27 12.10 5.44
CA THR A 159 -1.85 12.39 5.19
C THR A 159 -1.71 13.62 4.30
N LYS A 160 -2.56 13.77 3.28
CA LYS A 160 -2.54 14.95 2.42
C LYS A 160 -2.83 16.23 3.21
N SER A 161 -3.90 16.29 3.97
CA SER A 161 -4.27 17.45 4.79
C SER A 161 -3.20 17.75 5.86
N LEU A 162 -2.59 16.70 6.46
CA LEU A 162 -1.49 16.87 7.41
C LEU A 162 -0.28 17.55 6.77
N LEU A 163 0.11 17.13 5.56
CA LEU A 163 1.26 17.67 4.85
C LEU A 163 0.99 19.06 4.23
N ASP A 164 -0.24 19.33 3.82
CA ASP A 164 -0.61 20.60 3.18
C ASP A 164 -0.86 21.70 4.20
N SER A 165 -1.43 21.38 5.37
CA SER A 165 -1.97 22.39 6.29
C SER A 165 -1.89 22.01 7.77
N ASN A 166 -1.24 20.90 8.14
CA ASN A 166 -1.28 20.35 9.50
C ASN A 166 -2.72 20.10 10.01
N LEU A 167 -3.60 19.61 9.10
CA LEU A 167 -5.03 19.34 9.30
C LEU A 167 -5.92 20.60 9.49
N GLU A 168 -5.39 21.80 9.26
CA GLU A 168 -6.13 23.04 9.46
C GLU A 168 -7.12 23.34 8.31
N ASP A 169 -6.91 22.76 7.12
CA ASP A 169 -7.80 22.91 5.96
C ASP A 169 -9.13 22.16 6.08
N GLY A 170 -9.22 21.21 7.02
CA GLY A 170 -10.41 20.37 7.23
C GLY A 170 -10.70 19.39 6.09
N ASN A 171 -9.81 19.25 5.10
CA ASN A 171 -10.00 18.40 3.91
C ASN A 171 -9.64 16.93 4.20
N TYR A 172 -10.08 16.41 5.32
CA TYR A 172 -9.88 15.01 5.71
C TYR A 172 -11.11 14.42 6.39
N ILE A 173 -11.19 13.10 6.44
CA ILE A 173 -12.25 12.39 7.14
C ILE A 173 -11.89 12.37 8.65
N SER A 174 -12.57 13.18 9.45
CA SER A 174 -12.28 13.28 10.88
C SER A 174 -12.91 12.14 11.67
N ALA A 175 -12.10 11.47 12.52
CA ALA A 175 -12.56 10.52 13.53
C ALA A 175 -12.77 11.18 14.91
N LYS A 176 -12.56 12.49 15.05
CA LYS A 176 -12.67 13.20 16.32
C LYS A 176 -14.07 13.05 16.92
N ASP A 177 -14.12 12.69 18.19
CA ASP A 177 -15.33 12.51 19.01
C ASP A 177 -16.33 11.47 18.44
N LYS A 178 -15.89 10.58 17.51
CA LYS A 178 -16.70 9.55 16.87
C LYS A 178 -16.53 8.17 17.50
N ASP A 179 -17.59 7.37 17.45
CA ASP A 179 -17.56 5.94 17.68
C ASP A 179 -17.06 5.28 16.36
N VAL A 180 -15.84 4.74 16.36
CA VAL A 180 -15.15 4.23 15.16
C VAL A 180 -15.12 2.71 15.12
N ILE A 181 -15.44 2.13 13.96
CA ILE A 181 -15.25 0.71 13.71
C ILE A 181 -14.29 0.54 12.51
N VAL A 182 -13.27 -0.28 12.68
CA VAL A 182 -12.37 -0.70 11.59
C VAL A 182 -12.70 -2.15 11.22
N ILE A 183 -12.99 -2.42 9.96
CA ILE A 183 -13.27 -3.78 9.47
C ILE A 183 -12.06 -4.31 8.72
N GLY A 184 -11.42 -5.34 9.29
CA GLY A 184 -10.20 -5.96 8.80
C GLY A 184 -8.97 -5.66 9.67
N GLY A 185 -8.15 -6.68 9.93
CA GLY A 185 -7.09 -6.67 10.92
C GLY A 185 -5.66 -6.68 10.38
N GLY A 186 -5.47 -6.35 9.11
CA GLY A 186 -4.13 -6.22 8.52
C GLY A 186 -3.43 -4.91 8.87
N ASP A 187 -2.22 -4.69 8.32
CA ASP A 187 -1.41 -3.48 8.54
C ASP A 187 -2.18 -2.18 8.25
N THR A 188 -2.99 -2.16 7.19
CA THR A 188 -3.83 -1.01 6.87
C THR A 188 -4.90 -0.75 7.96
N GLY A 189 -5.43 -1.81 8.57
CA GLY A 189 -6.39 -1.68 9.69
C GLY A 189 -5.74 -1.04 10.91
N THR A 190 -4.55 -1.49 11.30
CA THR A 190 -3.81 -0.90 12.41
C THR A 190 -3.42 0.56 12.14
N ASP A 191 -3.15 0.91 10.88
CA ASP A 191 -2.89 2.31 10.47
C ASP A 191 -4.15 3.18 10.60
N CYS A 192 -5.32 2.65 10.26
CA CYS A 192 -6.61 3.31 10.51
C CYS A 192 -6.89 3.50 12.00
N ILE A 193 -6.58 2.49 12.82
CA ILE A 193 -6.70 2.55 14.28
C ILE A 193 -5.81 3.68 14.83
N GLY A 194 -4.53 3.64 14.53
CA GLY A 194 -3.55 4.62 15.02
C GLY A 194 -3.88 6.06 14.58
N THR A 195 -4.39 6.24 13.35
CA THR A 195 -4.82 7.55 12.85
C THR A 195 -6.09 8.03 13.57
N SER A 196 -7.08 7.14 13.78
CA SER A 196 -8.31 7.48 14.51
C SER A 196 -8.04 7.88 15.96
N LEU A 197 -7.08 7.21 16.63
CA LEU A 197 -6.63 7.57 17.97
C LEU A 197 -6.03 8.98 18.01
N ARG A 198 -5.22 9.35 17.03
CA ARG A 198 -4.60 10.69 16.92
C ARG A 198 -5.62 11.78 16.61
N HIS A 199 -6.69 11.46 15.91
CA HIS A 199 -7.84 12.37 15.75
C HIS A 199 -8.63 12.56 17.05
N GLY A 200 -8.47 11.71 18.06
CA GLY A 200 -9.23 11.77 19.30
C GLY A 200 -10.60 11.12 19.19
N CYS A 201 -10.69 9.94 18.60
CA CYS A 201 -11.94 9.17 18.54
C CYS A 201 -12.48 8.88 19.96
N LYS A 202 -13.79 8.78 20.08
CA LYS A 202 -14.50 8.55 21.35
C LYS A 202 -14.43 7.09 21.78
N SER A 203 -14.59 6.17 20.83
CA SER A 203 -14.42 4.73 21.02
C SER A 203 -13.86 4.11 19.75
N LEU A 204 -13.30 2.89 19.87
CA LEU A 204 -12.74 2.18 18.74
C LEU A 204 -12.91 0.68 18.90
N VAL A 205 -13.40 0.02 17.84
CA VAL A 205 -13.51 -1.44 17.75
C VAL A 205 -12.95 -1.90 16.40
N ASN A 206 -12.25 -3.04 16.38
CA ASN A 206 -11.73 -3.63 15.17
C ASN A 206 -12.35 -5.01 14.93
N PHE A 207 -13.01 -5.21 13.80
CA PHE A 207 -13.66 -6.47 13.43
C PHE A 207 -12.75 -7.37 12.61
N GLU A 208 -12.64 -8.62 13.06
CA GLU A 208 -11.89 -9.70 12.43
C GLU A 208 -12.82 -10.85 12.06
N LEU A 209 -12.87 -11.18 10.78
CA LEU A 209 -13.69 -12.29 10.28
C LEU A 209 -13.18 -13.66 10.77
N LEU A 210 -11.87 -13.81 10.84
CA LEU A 210 -11.22 -15.06 11.24
C LEU A 210 -11.17 -15.21 12.77
N PRO A 211 -11.02 -16.43 13.28
CA PRO A 211 -10.86 -16.67 14.72
C PRO A 211 -9.56 -16.07 15.25
N LYS A 212 -9.53 -15.80 16.56
CA LYS A 212 -8.34 -15.29 17.23
C LYS A 212 -7.18 -16.28 17.04
N PRO A 213 -6.03 -15.82 16.51
CA PRO A 213 -4.87 -16.69 16.35
C PRO A 213 -4.38 -17.26 17.68
N PRO A 214 -3.75 -18.46 17.69
CA PRO A 214 -3.20 -19.06 18.89
C PRO A 214 -2.04 -18.24 19.46
N ALA A 215 -1.79 -18.36 20.76
CA ALA A 215 -0.68 -17.65 21.41
C ALA A 215 0.69 -18.19 20.97
N GLU A 216 0.77 -19.47 20.62
CA GLU A 216 2.00 -20.17 20.23
C GLU A 216 1.82 -20.83 18.85
N ARG A 217 2.94 -21.21 18.22
CA ARG A 217 2.92 -21.89 16.92
C ARG A 217 2.21 -23.24 17.01
N ALA A 218 1.28 -23.48 16.11
CA ALA A 218 0.70 -24.80 15.93
C ALA A 218 1.71 -25.78 15.29
N PRO A 219 1.54 -27.10 15.45
CA PRO A 219 2.44 -28.12 14.88
C PRO A 219 2.59 -28.03 13.34
N ASP A 220 1.55 -27.56 12.63
CA ASP A 220 1.55 -27.33 11.18
C ASP A 220 2.20 -26.01 10.77
N ASN A 221 2.70 -25.24 11.73
CA ASN A 221 3.38 -23.95 11.50
C ASN A 221 4.75 -23.85 12.20
N PRO A 222 5.68 -24.83 11.96
CA PRO A 222 6.99 -24.81 12.58
C PRO A 222 7.88 -23.68 12.05
N TRP A 223 8.91 -23.31 12.81
CA TRP A 223 10.00 -22.49 12.28
C TRP A 223 10.69 -23.21 11.09
N PRO A 224 11.09 -22.55 9.98
CA PRO A 224 11.18 -21.10 9.75
C PRO A 224 9.94 -20.47 9.08
N LEU A 225 8.82 -21.17 9.02
CA LEU A 225 7.60 -20.61 8.44
C LEU A 225 7.18 -19.33 9.14
N TRP A 226 6.50 -18.45 8.41
CA TRP A 226 5.92 -17.25 9.00
C TRP A 226 5.00 -17.64 10.16
N PRO A 227 5.16 -17.06 11.38
CA PRO A 227 4.40 -17.47 12.53
C PRO A 227 2.94 -17.01 12.45
N ARG A 228 2.01 -17.95 12.39
CA ARG A 228 0.56 -17.72 12.50
C ARG A 228 0.15 -17.74 13.97
N ILE A 229 0.54 -16.69 14.70
CA ILE A 229 0.28 -16.52 16.14
C ILE A 229 -0.38 -15.18 16.41
N TYR A 230 -1.01 -15.08 17.57
CA TYR A 230 -1.54 -13.82 18.07
C TYR A 230 -0.42 -12.78 18.22
N ARG A 231 -0.63 -11.61 17.64
CA ARG A 231 0.29 -10.48 17.71
C ARG A 231 -0.48 -9.21 18.06
N VAL A 232 0.18 -8.35 18.80
CA VAL A 232 -0.32 -7.00 19.07
C VAL A 232 0.54 -6.04 18.27
N ASP A 233 -0.09 -5.31 17.36
CA ASP A 233 0.54 -4.23 16.61
C ASP A 233 0.36 -2.90 17.36
N TYR A 234 1.10 -1.85 16.95
CA TYR A 234 1.13 -0.56 17.64
C TYR A 234 -0.27 0.04 17.83
N GLY A 235 -1.13 0.02 16.80
CA GLY A 235 -2.49 0.56 16.90
C GLY A 235 -3.36 -0.18 17.92
N HIS A 236 -3.23 -1.51 18.01
CA HIS A 236 -3.94 -2.29 19.02
C HIS A 236 -3.44 -2.01 20.43
N ALA A 237 -2.10 -1.88 20.59
CA ALA A 237 -1.49 -1.55 21.89
C ALA A 237 -1.92 -0.14 22.36
N GLU A 238 -1.86 0.85 21.49
CA GLU A 238 -2.28 2.22 21.78
C GLU A 238 -3.80 2.30 22.11
N ALA A 239 -4.63 1.54 21.38
CA ALA A 239 -6.08 1.48 21.67
C ALA A 239 -6.36 0.83 23.03
N ALA A 240 -5.64 -0.26 23.34
CA ALA A 240 -5.77 -0.94 24.64
C ALA A 240 -5.32 -0.03 25.81
N ASP A 241 -4.25 0.72 25.64
CA ASP A 241 -3.78 1.70 26.65
C ASP A 241 -4.82 2.80 26.86
N ARG A 242 -5.44 3.32 25.78
CA ARG A 242 -6.41 4.40 25.84
C ARG A 242 -7.79 3.98 26.37
N PHE A 243 -8.28 2.80 25.96
CA PHE A 243 -9.67 2.35 26.26
C PHE A 243 -9.74 1.21 27.28
N GLY A 244 -8.60 0.67 27.73
CA GLY A 244 -8.51 -0.35 28.78
C GLY A 244 -8.61 -1.79 28.28
N GLU A 245 -8.87 -2.03 26.98
CA GLU A 245 -8.98 -3.36 26.40
C GLU A 245 -8.52 -3.41 24.92
N ASP A 246 -8.17 -4.60 24.45
CA ASP A 246 -7.84 -4.84 23.04
C ASP A 246 -9.07 -4.55 22.16
N PRO A 247 -8.97 -3.71 21.13
CA PRO A 247 -10.12 -3.31 20.33
C PRO A 247 -10.68 -4.41 19.42
N ARG A 248 -10.00 -5.56 19.29
CA ARG A 248 -10.34 -6.60 18.31
C ARG A 248 -11.47 -7.52 18.78
N VAL A 249 -12.42 -7.72 17.88
CA VAL A 249 -13.51 -8.71 18.01
C VAL A 249 -13.36 -9.70 16.86
N TYR A 250 -13.20 -10.98 17.19
CA TYR A 250 -12.93 -12.05 16.26
C TYR A 250 -14.17 -12.87 15.89
N SER A 251 -14.09 -13.63 14.79
CA SER A 251 -15.18 -14.49 14.30
C SER A 251 -16.48 -13.73 14.12
N ILE A 252 -16.40 -12.53 13.54
CA ILE A 252 -17.54 -11.63 13.39
C ILE A 252 -17.70 -11.22 11.92
N MET A 253 -18.92 -11.30 11.42
CA MET A 253 -19.30 -10.92 10.07
C MET A 253 -20.33 -9.78 10.09
N SER A 254 -20.12 -8.81 9.21
CA SER A 254 -21.03 -7.67 9.05
C SER A 254 -22.21 -8.04 8.17
N LYS A 255 -23.42 -7.61 8.54
CA LYS A 255 -24.68 -7.94 7.87
C LYS A 255 -25.33 -6.73 7.19
N GLU A 256 -25.33 -5.59 7.83
CA GLU A 256 -26.04 -4.40 7.41
C GLU A 256 -25.47 -3.16 8.10
N PHE A 257 -25.28 -2.08 7.36
CA PHE A 257 -25.05 -0.76 7.94
C PHE A 257 -26.38 -0.13 8.33
N LEU A 258 -26.39 0.61 9.43
CA LEU A 258 -27.57 1.34 9.89
C LEU A 258 -27.37 2.82 9.60
N LYS A 259 -28.43 3.46 9.08
CA LYS A 259 -28.42 4.90 8.79
C LYS A 259 -29.71 5.56 9.24
N ASP A 260 -29.63 6.85 9.57
CA ASP A 260 -30.78 7.69 9.86
C ASP A 260 -31.53 8.14 8.57
N GLU A 261 -32.56 8.96 8.74
CA GLU A 261 -33.38 9.50 7.64
C GLU A 261 -32.58 10.44 6.73
N ASP A 262 -31.51 11.07 7.24
CA ASP A 262 -30.60 11.95 6.50
C ASP A 262 -29.47 11.15 5.79
N GLY A 263 -29.43 9.82 5.97
CA GLY A 263 -28.44 8.91 5.42
C GLY A 263 -27.11 8.88 6.17
N ASN A 264 -27.04 9.44 7.37
CA ASN A 264 -25.83 9.35 8.20
C ASN A 264 -25.72 7.98 8.86
N LEU A 265 -24.50 7.45 8.93
CA LEU A 265 -24.21 6.21 9.63
C LEU A 265 -24.56 6.33 11.11
N THR A 266 -25.31 5.34 11.64
CA THR A 266 -25.65 5.25 13.06
C THR A 266 -25.13 3.97 13.72
N GLY A 267 -24.74 2.98 12.92
CA GLY A 267 -24.22 1.72 13.43
C GLY A 267 -24.08 0.63 12.37
N ILE A 268 -23.86 -0.59 12.85
CA ILE A 268 -23.75 -1.79 12.02
C ILE A 268 -24.33 -2.98 12.77
N VAL A 269 -25.00 -3.86 12.04
CA VAL A 269 -25.43 -5.18 12.52
C VAL A 269 -24.41 -6.22 12.12
N THR A 270 -24.01 -7.06 13.07
CA THR A 270 -23.07 -8.16 12.86
C THR A 270 -23.66 -9.47 13.37
N VAL A 271 -23.06 -10.59 12.96
CA VAL A 271 -23.34 -11.93 13.44
C VAL A 271 -22.01 -12.66 13.71
N ASN A 272 -21.98 -13.54 14.69
CA ASN A 272 -20.82 -14.40 14.89
C ASN A 272 -20.75 -15.49 13.80
N VAL A 273 -19.55 -15.92 13.47
CA VAL A 273 -19.32 -17.02 12.52
C VAL A 273 -18.52 -18.15 13.15
N ASP A 274 -18.74 -19.35 12.66
CA ASP A 274 -17.99 -20.55 13.02
C ASP A 274 -16.63 -20.62 12.28
N GLU A 275 -15.86 -21.67 12.48
CA GLU A 275 -14.56 -21.92 11.83
C GLU A 275 -14.66 -22.05 10.29
N LYS A 276 -15.85 -22.30 9.75
CA LYS A 276 -16.12 -22.38 8.31
C LYS A 276 -16.72 -21.08 7.75
N ILE A 277 -16.70 -20.01 8.57
CA ILE A 277 -17.26 -18.69 8.23
C ILE A 277 -18.78 -18.80 7.96
N GLN A 278 -19.49 -19.73 8.65
CA GLN A 278 -20.93 -19.84 8.60
C GLN A 278 -21.57 -19.08 9.76
N GLU A 279 -22.65 -18.36 9.48
CA GLU A 279 -23.36 -17.57 10.49
C GLU A 279 -23.87 -18.46 11.61
N ILE A 280 -23.71 -18.02 12.85
CA ILE A 280 -24.30 -18.64 14.06
C ILE A 280 -25.60 -17.91 14.37
N PRO A 281 -26.78 -18.48 14.08
CA PRO A 281 -28.07 -17.84 14.29
C PRO A 281 -28.29 -17.44 15.75
N GLY A 282 -28.92 -16.27 15.96
CA GLY A 282 -29.22 -15.78 17.31
C GLY A 282 -28.03 -15.09 18.00
N THR A 283 -26.96 -14.81 17.26
CA THR A 283 -25.80 -14.05 17.74
C THR A 283 -25.71 -12.65 17.15
N GLU A 284 -26.78 -12.20 16.52
CA GLU A 284 -26.85 -10.87 15.93
C GLU A 284 -26.63 -9.81 17.00
N LYS A 285 -25.77 -8.83 16.68
CA LYS A 285 -25.46 -7.71 17.56
C LYS A 285 -25.42 -6.41 16.80
N THR A 286 -26.06 -5.39 17.37
CA THR A 286 -25.96 -4.02 16.86
C THR A 286 -24.84 -3.28 17.58
N TRP A 287 -24.00 -2.61 16.80
CA TRP A 287 -22.92 -1.76 17.26
C TRP A 287 -23.19 -0.33 16.83
N LYS A 288 -23.04 0.62 17.76
CA LYS A 288 -23.09 2.04 17.42
C LYS A 288 -21.81 2.44 16.68
N ALA A 289 -21.93 3.22 15.62
CA ALA A 289 -20.81 3.77 14.89
C ALA A 289 -21.20 5.07 14.18
N ASP A 290 -20.29 6.04 14.22
CA ASP A 290 -20.36 7.29 13.46
C ASP A 290 -19.37 7.27 12.28
N LEU A 291 -18.42 6.34 12.30
CA LEU A 291 -17.42 6.15 11.25
C LEU A 291 -17.03 4.68 11.14
N ILE A 292 -17.11 4.13 9.93
CA ILE A 292 -16.64 2.77 9.63
C ILE A 292 -15.60 2.84 8.52
N LEU A 293 -14.44 2.20 8.76
CA LEU A 293 -13.31 2.14 7.85
C LEU A 293 -13.13 0.71 7.34
N LEU A 294 -13.30 0.52 6.02
CA LEU A 294 -13.16 -0.78 5.37
C LEU A 294 -11.71 -1.03 5.00
N SER A 295 -11.05 -1.91 5.74
CA SER A 295 -9.63 -2.27 5.60
C SER A 295 -9.46 -3.73 5.21
N MET A 296 -10.15 -4.16 4.14
CA MET A 296 -10.25 -5.58 3.75
C MET A 296 -9.27 -5.97 2.63
N GLY A 297 -8.23 -5.16 2.39
CA GLY A 297 -7.23 -5.37 1.35
C GLY A 297 -7.69 -4.95 -0.04
N PHE A 298 -6.88 -5.31 -1.03
CA PHE A 298 -7.07 -4.95 -2.43
C PHE A 298 -7.38 -6.19 -3.27
N LEU A 299 -7.89 -5.98 -4.47
CA LEU A 299 -8.22 -7.05 -5.42
C LEU A 299 -7.17 -7.14 -6.53
N GLN A 300 -6.93 -6.02 -7.24
CA GLN A 300 -6.19 -5.96 -8.48
C GLN A 300 -5.81 -4.50 -8.82
N PRO A 301 -5.01 -4.23 -9.88
CA PRO A 301 -4.82 -2.89 -10.42
C PRO A 301 -6.11 -2.36 -11.05
N GLU A 302 -6.23 -1.05 -11.21
CA GLU A 302 -7.27 -0.44 -12.05
C GLU A 302 -7.00 -0.74 -13.52
N HIS A 303 -8.08 -0.96 -14.33
CA HIS A 303 -7.97 -1.55 -15.65
C HIS A 303 -7.92 -0.57 -16.84
N TYR A 304 -8.02 0.72 -16.62
CA TYR A 304 -8.06 1.70 -17.72
C TYR A 304 -6.79 1.71 -18.59
N ILE A 305 -5.61 1.34 -18.06
CA ILE A 305 -4.36 1.25 -18.84
C ILE A 305 -4.38 0.00 -19.73
N ASN A 306 -4.69 -1.17 -19.18
CA ASN A 306 -4.71 -2.40 -19.97
C ASN A 306 -5.84 -2.43 -20.99
N GLU A 307 -7.00 -1.85 -20.69
CA GLU A 307 -8.11 -1.67 -21.62
C GLU A 307 -7.70 -0.76 -22.79
N ALA A 308 -7.05 0.38 -22.52
CA ALA A 308 -6.57 1.30 -23.57
C ALA A 308 -5.53 0.66 -24.49
N LEU A 309 -4.76 -0.33 -24.00
CA LEU A 309 -3.73 -1.06 -24.74
C LEU A 309 -4.20 -2.38 -25.33
N GLY A 310 -5.36 -2.90 -24.95
CA GLY A 310 -5.77 -4.27 -25.27
C GLY A 310 -4.84 -5.31 -24.62
N MET A 311 -4.26 -4.99 -23.46
CA MET A 311 -3.33 -5.85 -22.73
C MET A 311 -4.10 -6.90 -21.92
N GLU A 312 -3.64 -8.16 -21.96
CA GLU A 312 -4.25 -9.25 -21.21
C GLU A 312 -4.04 -9.12 -19.69
N THR A 313 -5.00 -9.67 -18.93
CA THR A 313 -4.92 -9.88 -17.50
C THR A 313 -4.87 -11.37 -17.16
N ASP A 314 -4.44 -11.70 -15.96
CA ASP A 314 -4.58 -13.04 -15.39
C ASP A 314 -6.00 -13.28 -14.86
N ASP A 315 -6.28 -14.49 -14.36
CA ASP A 315 -7.59 -14.86 -13.79
C ASP A 315 -7.99 -14.07 -12.54
N ARG A 316 -7.06 -13.32 -11.96
CA ARG A 316 -7.29 -12.44 -10.80
C ARG A 316 -7.42 -10.97 -11.21
N GLY A 317 -7.34 -10.66 -12.50
CA GLY A 317 -7.38 -9.31 -13.02
C GLY A 317 -6.05 -8.54 -12.94
N ASN A 318 -4.94 -9.19 -12.57
CA ASN A 318 -3.63 -8.54 -12.60
C ASN A 318 -3.11 -8.48 -14.04
N PHE A 319 -2.23 -7.52 -14.33
CA PHE A 319 -1.60 -7.40 -15.64
C PHE A 319 -0.77 -8.64 -15.93
N LYS A 320 -1.10 -9.34 -17.01
CA LYS A 320 -0.43 -10.58 -17.39
C LYS A 320 0.98 -10.30 -17.91
N ALA A 321 1.96 -10.65 -17.09
CA ALA A 321 3.37 -10.59 -17.44
C ALA A 321 4.12 -11.77 -16.81
N THR A 322 5.16 -12.25 -17.48
CA THR A 322 5.94 -13.37 -16.96
C THR A 322 6.74 -12.95 -15.74
N LYS A 323 7.17 -13.91 -14.95
CA LYS A 323 8.06 -13.67 -13.82
C LYS A 323 9.52 -13.53 -14.27
N ASP A 324 9.90 -14.13 -15.38
CA ASP A 324 11.28 -14.25 -15.81
C ASP A 324 11.78 -13.00 -16.53
N ASP A 325 10.93 -12.36 -17.35
CA ASP A 325 11.31 -11.17 -18.13
C ASP A 325 10.35 -9.98 -17.97
N PHE A 326 9.29 -10.13 -17.16
CA PHE A 326 8.31 -9.08 -16.85
C PHE A 326 7.55 -8.51 -18.06
N LYS A 327 7.67 -9.13 -19.24
CA LYS A 327 7.01 -8.70 -20.46
C LYS A 327 5.51 -8.95 -20.40
N THR A 328 4.75 -7.96 -20.81
CA THR A 328 3.32 -8.08 -21.02
C THR A 328 3.02 -8.60 -22.44
N THR A 329 1.73 -8.69 -22.79
CA THR A 329 1.31 -9.03 -24.16
C THR A 329 1.47 -7.88 -25.15
N VAL A 330 1.85 -6.69 -24.68
CA VAL A 330 2.09 -5.48 -25.48
C VAL A 330 3.59 -5.24 -25.65
N PRO A 331 4.11 -5.12 -26.87
CA PRO A 331 5.52 -4.86 -27.09
C PRO A 331 6.03 -3.62 -26.37
N LYS A 332 7.26 -3.66 -25.84
CA LYS A 332 7.91 -2.62 -25.05
C LYS A 332 7.28 -2.35 -23.67
N VAL A 333 6.18 -3.02 -23.31
CA VAL A 333 5.47 -2.82 -22.04
C VAL A 333 5.77 -3.96 -21.07
N TYR A 334 6.24 -3.60 -19.89
CA TYR A 334 6.59 -4.50 -18.79
C TYR A 334 5.66 -4.22 -17.61
N ALA A 335 5.44 -5.19 -16.74
CA ALA A 335 4.68 -5.00 -15.50
C ALA A 335 5.36 -5.73 -14.34
N ALA A 336 5.41 -5.11 -13.16
CA ALA A 336 6.08 -5.66 -11.99
C ALA A 336 5.33 -5.38 -10.68
N ALA A 337 5.58 -6.21 -9.68
CA ALA A 337 5.03 -6.16 -8.34
C ALA A 337 3.50 -6.30 -8.31
N ASP A 338 2.81 -5.51 -7.47
CA ASP A 338 1.40 -5.73 -7.14
C ASP A 338 0.47 -5.67 -8.35
N CYS A 339 0.76 -4.84 -9.36
CA CYS A 339 -0.07 -4.80 -10.56
C CYS A 339 0.03 -6.08 -11.42
N ARG A 340 1.12 -6.85 -11.25
CA ARG A 340 1.37 -8.11 -11.97
C ARG A 340 0.94 -9.34 -11.18
N ARG A 341 1.08 -9.34 -9.85
CA ARG A 341 0.90 -10.54 -9.02
C ARG A 341 -0.17 -10.42 -7.93
N GLY A 342 -0.75 -9.24 -7.74
CA GLY A 342 -1.56 -8.88 -6.58
C GLY A 342 -0.71 -8.33 -5.43
N GLN A 343 -1.38 -7.77 -4.42
CA GLN A 343 -0.71 -7.13 -3.28
C GLN A 343 0.21 -8.09 -2.52
N ASP A 344 1.39 -7.57 -2.13
CA ASP A 344 2.40 -8.33 -1.38
C ASP A 344 3.23 -7.36 -0.50
N LEU A 345 4.29 -7.89 0.11
CA LEU A 345 5.20 -7.14 0.97
C LEU A 345 6.01 -6.10 0.16
N VAL A 346 6.28 -4.97 0.79
CA VAL A 346 7.09 -3.88 0.19
C VAL A 346 8.46 -4.36 -0.30
N VAL A 347 9.11 -5.27 0.44
CA VAL A 347 10.41 -5.84 0.05
C VAL A 347 10.32 -6.61 -1.26
N ARG A 348 9.21 -7.29 -1.53
CA ARG A 348 8.99 -8.00 -2.79
C ARG A 348 8.71 -7.03 -3.94
N ALA A 349 7.96 -5.95 -3.67
CA ALA A 349 7.74 -4.91 -4.67
C ALA A 349 9.07 -4.24 -5.09
N ILE A 350 9.95 -3.93 -4.13
CA ILE A 350 11.29 -3.41 -4.40
C ILE A 350 12.12 -4.42 -5.22
N ASN A 351 12.10 -5.70 -4.82
CA ASN A 351 12.85 -6.74 -5.51
C ASN A 351 12.39 -6.91 -6.96
N GLU A 352 11.09 -7.04 -7.21
CA GLU A 352 10.56 -7.14 -8.58
C GLU A 352 10.82 -5.89 -9.42
N GLY A 353 10.80 -4.70 -8.83
CA GLY A 353 11.20 -3.48 -9.53
C GLY A 353 12.65 -3.53 -10.01
N ARG A 354 13.55 -4.05 -9.17
CA ARG A 354 14.97 -4.25 -9.54
C ARG A 354 15.14 -5.32 -10.60
N GLU A 355 14.46 -6.45 -10.45
CA GLU A 355 14.49 -7.55 -11.43
C GLU A 355 13.94 -7.09 -12.79
N ALA A 356 12.80 -6.38 -12.82
CA ALA A 356 12.24 -5.82 -14.05
C ALA A 356 13.20 -4.83 -14.72
N ALA A 357 13.87 -3.98 -13.94
CA ALA A 357 14.88 -3.06 -14.46
C ALA A 357 16.03 -3.82 -15.11
N ARG A 358 16.50 -4.91 -14.51
CA ARG A 358 17.55 -5.78 -15.05
C ARG A 358 17.14 -6.39 -16.40
N GLU A 359 15.91 -6.90 -16.51
CA GLU A 359 15.45 -7.51 -17.76
C GLU A 359 15.18 -6.45 -18.84
N ILE A 360 14.69 -5.27 -18.50
CA ILE A 360 14.56 -4.13 -19.42
C ILE A 360 15.93 -3.72 -19.96
N ASP A 361 16.94 -3.56 -19.09
CA ASP A 361 18.31 -3.23 -19.50
C ASP A 361 18.89 -4.30 -20.43
N ARG A 362 18.71 -5.59 -20.08
CA ARG A 362 19.14 -6.72 -20.92
C ARG A 362 18.50 -6.69 -22.31
N ASP A 363 17.21 -6.42 -22.39
CA ASP A 363 16.49 -6.35 -23.65
C ASP A 363 16.94 -5.18 -24.54
N LEU A 364 17.21 -4.03 -23.92
CA LEU A 364 17.60 -2.82 -24.64
C LEU A 364 19.08 -2.82 -25.06
N MET A 365 19.95 -3.46 -24.27
CA MET A 365 21.40 -3.40 -24.44
C MET A 365 22.03 -4.74 -24.90
N GLY A 366 21.23 -5.83 -24.93
CA GLY A 366 21.70 -7.18 -25.24
C GLY A 366 22.41 -7.89 -24.10
N SER A 367 22.82 -7.16 -23.06
CA SER A 367 23.40 -7.68 -21.81
C SER A 367 23.16 -6.68 -20.68
N THR A 368 23.33 -7.11 -19.43
CA THR A 368 23.14 -6.24 -18.27
C THR A 368 24.21 -6.44 -17.22
N GLN A 369 24.55 -5.38 -16.50
CA GLN A 369 25.38 -5.40 -15.30
C GLN A 369 24.55 -5.19 -14.02
N LEU A 370 23.23 -5.04 -14.14
CA LEU A 370 22.33 -4.91 -13.00
C LEU A 370 22.21 -6.24 -12.25
N PRO A 371 22.12 -6.22 -10.92
CA PRO A 371 22.05 -7.41 -10.08
C PRO A 371 20.76 -8.20 -10.21
#